data_65471faf855c4f51752c3381a38de11e
#
_entry.id   65471faf855c4f51752c3381a38de11e
#
_cell.length_a   1.000
_cell.length_b   1.000
_cell.length_c   1.000
_cell.angle_alpha   90.00
_cell.angle_beta   90.00
_cell.angle_gamma   90.00
#
_symmetry.space_group_name_H-M   'P 1'
#
loop_
_entity.id
_entity.type
_entity.pdbx_description
1 polymer ?
#
loop_
_entity_poly.entity_id
_entity_poly.type
_entity_poly.pdbx_seq_one_letter_code
_entity_poly.pdbx_strand_id
1 'polypeptide(L)'
;TEQDPVRFANLKPVEATIQVNAGQAKEISKHLIGIFFEDINYGADGGLYAELIQNRDFEYTPTDRGNDQNWNSTHSWSVQGSDATLSIATENPIHPNNPHYAVFDVNAAEQTALMNAGFDGIALKKGEKYDFSLFGKVLEGKGGKVLVNLVDKDGTIIGQTAVNVTSKDWKQQKAVLTATSDAVAASLSIVPQAVSKYALDMISLFPQKTFKGRKNGLRADLAQTLADLHPRFVRFPGGCVAHGDGIDNIYDWKGSIGPLEARKPLRNLWGYHQTRGLGYHEYFLFCEDMGAEPVPVLAAGVPCQNSGTCAHHSKDELTCMGQQGGIPMEEMDQYIQDVLDLIEYANGDARKTVWGKKRAEAGHPKPFNLKFIGIGNEDMITPVFVERFKMIFDAVKAKHPEVTVIGTTGPFYEGTDYEVGWDLATELGVPMVDEHYYVEPGWMIHNQEYYDHYDRSKAKVYLGEYAAHLPGRPNNVETALAEALYLTAVERNGDVVEMTSYAPLLAKDGHTQWNPDLIYFNNTEVRPTVGYYTQQMYGQNAGTEYLSSTVKLNNGWDAVKKRV
;
A
#
# COMPACT_ATOMS: atom_id res chain seq x y z
N THR A 1 16.54 -23.04 24.13
CA THR A 1 17.95 -23.07 24.61
C THR A 1 18.41 -24.52 24.74
N GLU A 2 19.72 -24.79 24.76
CA GLU A 2 20.27 -26.15 24.96
C GLU A 2 19.79 -26.80 26.26
N GLN A 3 19.31 -26.01 27.22
CA GLN A 3 18.80 -26.51 28.51
C GLN A 3 17.32 -26.88 28.47
N ASP A 4 16.55 -26.46 27.45
CA ASP A 4 15.12 -26.70 27.39
C ASP A 4 14.70 -28.17 27.32
N PRO A 5 15.38 -29.04 26.54
CA PRO A 5 15.07 -30.48 26.55
C PRO A 5 15.24 -31.13 27.93
N VAL A 6 16.22 -30.69 28.70
CA VAL A 6 16.46 -31.21 30.07
C VAL A 6 15.43 -30.64 31.04
N ARG A 7 15.13 -29.35 30.94
CA ARG A 7 14.14 -28.64 31.79
C ARG A 7 12.75 -29.23 31.68
N PHE A 8 12.36 -29.60 30.47
CA PHE A 8 10.99 -30.08 30.17
C PHE A 8 10.85 -31.62 30.12
N ALA A 9 11.94 -32.36 30.18
CA ALA A 9 11.95 -33.83 30.05
C ALA A 9 11.06 -34.57 31.07
N ASN A 10 10.86 -34.00 32.26
CA ASN A 10 10.15 -34.63 33.36
C ASN A 10 8.77 -33.98 33.63
N LEU A 11 8.25 -33.18 32.72
CA LEU A 11 6.92 -32.61 32.88
C LEU A 11 5.83 -33.67 32.73
N LYS A 12 4.97 -33.76 33.74
CA LYS A 12 3.80 -34.62 33.65
C LYS A 12 2.80 -34.07 32.65
N PRO A 13 2.12 -34.89 31.86
CA PRO A 13 1.05 -34.45 30.99
C PRO A 13 -0.02 -33.68 31.77
N VAL A 14 -0.54 -32.62 31.17
CA VAL A 14 -1.71 -31.89 31.66
C VAL A 14 -2.89 -32.32 30.81
N GLU A 15 -3.91 -32.84 31.47
CA GLU A 15 -5.19 -33.13 30.82
C GLU A 15 -6.13 -31.97 31.07
N ALA A 16 -6.73 -31.50 30.01
CA ALA A 16 -7.72 -30.41 30.05
C ALA A 16 -9.07 -30.91 29.58
N THR A 17 -10.12 -30.61 30.33
CA THR A 17 -11.49 -30.79 29.90
C THR A 17 -12.05 -29.44 29.53
N ILE A 18 -12.50 -29.29 28.29
CA ILE A 18 -13.13 -28.07 27.77
C ILE A 18 -14.64 -28.35 27.69
N GLN A 19 -15.41 -27.58 28.45
CA GLN A 19 -16.86 -27.62 28.38
C GLN A 19 -17.37 -26.43 27.59
N VAL A 20 -17.95 -26.67 26.42
CA VAL A 20 -18.51 -25.63 25.53
C VAL A 20 -19.98 -25.41 25.91
N ASN A 21 -20.37 -24.16 26.08
CA ASN A 21 -21.72 -23.72 26.35
C ASN A 21 -22.40 -23.22 25.08
N ALA A 22 -23.03 -24.10 24.32
CA ALA A 22 -23.70 -23.74 23.07
C ALA A 22 -24.98 -22.90 23.23
N GLY A 23 -25.49 -22.74 24.45
CA GLY A 23 -26.67 -21.90 24.75
C GLY A 23 -26.39 -20.40 24.86
N GLN A 24 -25.13 -20.00 24.79
CA GLN A 24 -24.68 -18.59 24.89
C GLN A 24 -23.76 -18.24 23.73
N ALA A 25 -24.29 -18.38 22.52
CA ALA A 25 -23.60 -17.96 21.32
C ALA A 25 -23.54 -16.42 21.24
N LYS A 26 -22.42 -15.89 20.75
CA LYS A 26 -22.18 -14.47 20.53
C LYS A 26 -21.65 -14.28 19.12
N GLU A 27 -22.24 -13.39 18.35
CA GLU A 27 -21.85 -13.15 16.96
C GLU A 27 -20.39 -12.65 16.90
N ILE A 28 -19.63 -13.16 15.93
CA ILE A 28 -18.32 -12.66 15.53
C ILE A 28 -18.51 -11.83 14.26
N SER A 29 -17.85 -10.67 14.17
CA SER A 29 -17.90 -9.85 12.97
C SER A 29 -17.45 -10.63 11.72
N LYS A 30 -18.23 -10.54 10.67
CA LYS A 30 -17.87 -11.11 9.36
C LYS A 30 -16.67 -10.42 8.70
N HIS A 31 -16.27 -9.25 9.19
CA HIS A 31 -15.14 -8.46 8.68
C HIS A 31 -13.89 -8.56 9.55
N LEU A 32 -13.86 -9.44 10.56
CA LEU A 32 -12.86 -9.41 11.61
C LEU A 32 -11.40 -9.47 11.10
N ILE A 33 -11.11 -10.30 10.12
CA ILE A 33 -9.75 -10.48 9.60
C ILE A 33 -9.61 -9.86 8.22
N GLY A 34 -8.77 -8.84 8.13
CA GLY A 34 -8.43 -8.18 6.88
C GLY A 34 -6.94 -7.89 6.79
N ILE A 35 -6.57 -7.06 5.84
CA ILE A 35 -5.19 -6.61 5.62
C ILE A 35 -5.12 -5.08 5.55
N PHE A 36 -3.98 -4.57 5.98
CA PHE A 36 -3.60 -3.17 5.84
C PHE A 36 -2.42 -3.06 4.86
N PHE A 37 -2.66 -2.43 3.72
CA PHE A 37 -1.63 -2.10 2.76
C PHE A 37 -1.23 -0.63 2.91
N GLU A 38 0.05 -0.42 3.19
CA GLU A 38 0.70 0.88 3.08
C GLU A 38 1.84 0.79 2.07
N ASP A 39 2.03 1.84 1.27
CA ASP A 39 3.21 1.97 0.42
C ASP A 39 4.43 2.37 1.27
N ILE A 40 4.92 1.41 2.03
CA ILE A 40 6.13 1.43 2.85
C ILE A 40 7.03 0.28 2.40
N ASN A 41 8.33 0.39 2.62
CA ASN A 41 9.28 -0.69 2.31
C ASN A 41 9.22 -1.14 0.85
N TYR A 42 8.94 -0.24 -0.09
CA TYR A 42 8.72 -0.53 -1.52
C TYR A 42 7.56 -1.51 -1.77
N GLY A 43 6.47 -1.35 -1.02
CA GLY A 43 5.30 -2.22 -1.14
C GLY A 43 4.52 -2.07 -2.44
N ALA A 44 4.45 -0.86 -3.02
CA ALA A 44 3.78 -0.60 -4.30
C ALA A 44 4.74 -0.65 -5.48
N ASP A 45 5.35 0.46 -5.86
CA ASP A 45 6.35 0.50 -6.94
C ASP A 45 7.57 -0.35 -6.55
N GLY A 46 7.96 -1.30 -7.40
CA GLY A 46 9.00 -2.27 -7.11
C GLY A 46 8.56 -3.45 -6.23
N GLY A 47 7.27 -3.49 -5.86
CA GLY A 47 6.64 -4.55 -5.06
C GLY A 47 5.38 -5.10 -5.71
N LEU A 48 4.23 -4.82 -5.12
CA LEU A 48 2.93 -5.36 -5.55
C LEU A 48 2.51 -4.88 -6.96
N TYR A 49 2.84 -3.65 -7.34
CA TYR A 49 2.62 -3.14 -8.68
C TYR A 49 3.61 -3.76 -9.66
N ALA A 50 3.12 -4.41 -10.72
CA ALA A 50 3.95 -5.25 -11.58
C ALA A 50 4.80 -4.48 -12.61
N GLU A 51 4.86 -3.14 -12.57
CA GLU A 51 5.77 -2.34 -13.41
C GLU A 51 7.23 -2.71 -13.12
N LEU A 52 7.97 -3.09 -14.15
CA LEU A 52 9.36 -3.53 -14.03
C LEU A 52 10.37 -2.39 -14.23
N ILE A 53 9.94 -1.25 -14.79
CA ILE A 53 10.80 -0.11 -15.07
C ILE A 53 10.74 0.88 -13.93
N GLN A 54 11.88 1.17 -13.31
CA GLN A 54 12.01 2.20 -12.30
C GLN A 54 12.14 3.58 -12.98
N ASN A 55 11.45 4.58 -12.44
CA ASN A 55 11.46 5.94 -12.99
C ASN A 55 11.00 5.98 -14.48
N ARG A 56 9.89 5.33 -14.78
CA ARG A 56 9.33 5.21 -16.13
C ARG A 56 8.92 6.55 -16.76
N ASP A 57 8.63 7.53 -15.92
CA ASP A 57 8.07 8.84 -16.23
C ASP A 57 9.06 10.00 -16.06
N PHE A 58 10.29 9.71 -15.65
CA PHE A 58 11.35 10.71 -15.42
C PHE A 58 10.99 11.78 -14.36
N GLU A 59 10.05 11.48 -13.48
CA GLU A 59 9.55 12.42 -12.46
C GLU A 59 10.26 12.29 -11.10
N TYR A 60 11.26 11.43 -10.97
CA TYR A 60 12.06 11.35 -9.74
C TYR A 60 12.74 12.69 -9.46
N THR A 61 12.81 13.04 -8.20
CA THR A 61 13.41 14.29 -7.72
C THR A 61 14.25 14.02 -6.47
N PRO A 62 15.34 14.79 -6.24
CA PRO A 62 16.14 14.66 -5.01
C PRO A 62 15.32 14.74 -3.71
N THR A 63 14.22 15.47 -3.72
CA THR A 63 13.33 15.58 -2.55
C THR A 63 12.64 14.28 -2.18
N ASP A 64 12.50 13.33 -3.10
CA ASP A 64 11.97 12.00 -2.81
C ASP A 64 12.81 11.27 -1.75
N ARG A 65 14.13 11.54 -1.71
CA ARG A 65 15.07 10.85 -0.80
C ARG A 65 16.00 11.83 -0.09
N GLY A 66 15.44 12.70 0.72
CA GLY A 66 16.22 13.56 1.61
C GLY A 66 17.23 14.47 0.91
N ASN A 67 16.90 14.96 -0.28
CA ASN A 67 17.75 15.77 -1.16
C ASN A 67 18.99 15.03 -1.72
N ASP A 68 18.93 13.70 -1.84
CA ASP A 68 19.96 12.93 -2.54
C ASP A 68 19.95 13.28 -4.04
N GLN A 69 21.02 13.93 -4.52
CA GLN A 69 21.15 14.39 -5.90
C GLN A 69 21.20 13.25 -6.94
N ASN A 70 21.42 12.01 -6.51
CA ASN A 70 21.32 10.84 -7.38
C ASN A 70 19.86 10.45 -7.68
N TRP A 71 18.92 10.95 -6.90
CA TRP A 71 17.48 10.79 -7.12
C TRP A 71 16.94 11.94 -7.99
N ASN A 72 17.45 12.05 -9.18
CA ASN A 72 17.02 13.06 -10.17
C ASN A 72 16.19 12.41 -11.28
N SER A 73 15.72 13.22 -12.23
CA SER A 73 14.86 12.73 -13.33
C SER A 73 15.49 11.66 -14.22
N THR A 74 16.81 11.45 -14.18
CA THR A 74 17.49 10.35 -14.88
C THR A 74 17.81 9.15 -13.99
N HIS A 75 17.35 9.14 -12.73
CA HIS A 75 17.56 8.02 -11.82
C HIS A 75 17.16 6.70 -12.46
N SER A 76 17.98 5.65 -12.31
CA SER A 76 17.84 4.32 -12.92
C SER A 76 18.05 4.26 -14.44
N TRP A 77 18.28 5.39 -15.11
CA TRP A 77 18.58 5.47 -16.53
C TRP A 77 20.05 5.73 -16.79
N SER A 78 20.59 5.06 -17.77
CA SER A 78 21.99 5.27 -18.23
C SER A 78 22.09 5.16 -19.73
N VAL A 79 23.15 5.77 -20.28
CA VAL A 79 23.47 5.65 -21.72
C VAL A 79 24.66 4.72 -21.88
N GLN A 80 24.52 3.73 -22.73
CA GLN A 80 25.59 2.86 -23.16
C GLN A 80 26.05 3.26 -24.58
N GLY A 81 27.35 3.39 -24.80
CA GLY A 81 27.94 3.90 -26.04
C GLY A 81 28.36 5.37 -25.89
N SER A 82 29.16 5.87 -26.86
CA SER A 82 29.82 7.19 -26.77
C SER A 82 29.14 8.30 -27.55
N ASP A 83 28.25 7.95 -28.48
CA ASP A 83 27.70 8.90 -29.46
C ASP A 83 26.20 9.18 -29.25
N ALA A 84 25.80 9.26 -28.00
CA ALA A 84 24.47 9.72 -27.63
C ALA A 84 24.51 10.44 -26.28
N THR A 85 23.55 11.32 -26.07
CA THR A 85 23.36 12.02 -24.80
C THR A 85 21.93 11.85 -24.30
N LEU A 86 21.79 11.79 -22.99
CA LEU A 86 20.50 11.82 -22.29
C LEU A 86 20.38 13.14 -21.53
N SER A 87 19.33 13.86 -21.79
CA SER A 87 18.94 15.05 -21.03
C SER A 87 17.45 15.04 -20.74
N ILE A 88 17.00 15.93 -19.90
CA ILE A 88 15.58 16.06 -19.52
C ILE A 88 15.05 17.40 -20.06
N ALA A 89 13.84 17.36 -20.63
CA ALA A 89 13.13 18.55 -21.09
C ALA A 89 11.73 18.59 -20.48
N THR A 90 11.10 19.76 -20.54
CA THR A 90 9.77 20.02 -19.97
C THR A 90 8.84 20.78 -20.94
N GLU A 91 9.33 21.15 -22.12
CA GLU A 91 8.53 21.87 -23.12
C GLU A 91 7.58 20.93 -23.85
N ASN A 92 6.28 21.26 -23.88
CA ASN A 92 5.25 20.44 -24.52
C ASN A 92 5.28 18.97 -24.06
N PRO A 93 5.14 18.72 -22.74
CA PRO A 93 5.12 17.38 -22.17
C PRO A 93 3.89 16.61 -22.62
N ILE A 94 3.89 15.30 -22.34
CA ILE A 94 2.76 14.45 -22.61
C ILE A 94 1.50 14.85 -21.80
N HIS A 95 1.70 15.28 -20.56
CA HIS A 95 0.65 15.76 -19.67
C HIS A 95 1.26 16.74 -18.64
N PRO A 96 0.51 17.77 -18.18
CA PRO A 96 1.01 18.69 -17.14
C PRO A 96 1.43 18.03 -15.83
N ASN A 97 0.84 16.88 -15.48
CA ASN A 97 1.21 16.12 -14.29
C ASN A 97 2.49 15.28 -14.47
N ASN A 98 2.95 15.10 -15.72
CA ASN A 98 4.21 14.45 -16.09
C ASN A 98 5.01 15.42 -16.97
N PRO A 99 5.56 16.51 -16.39
CA PRO A 99 6.23 17.53 -17.16
C PRO A 99 7.61 17.13 -17.68
N HIS A 100 8.26 16.14 -17.07
CA HIS A 100 9.61 15.74 -17.45
C HIS A 100 9.58 14.58 -18.45
N TYR A 101 10.44 14.65 -19.45
CA TYR A 101 10.66 13.56 -20.38
C TYR A 101 12.12 13.47 -20.82
N ALA A 102 12.55 12.28 -21.21
CA ALA A 102 13.90 12.07 -21.74
C ALA A 102 14.06 12.65 -23.13
N VAL A 103 15.13 13.38 -23.34
CA VAL A 103 15.65 13.73 -24.66
C VAL A 103 16.88 12.86 -24.92
N PHE A 104 16.73 11.89 -25.83
CA PHE A 104 17.78 11.00 -26.24
C PHE A 104 18.30 11.43 -27.62
N ASP A 105 19.44 12.11 -27.63
CA ASP A 105 20.09 12.65 -28.82
C ASP A 105 21.11 11.62 -29.33
N VAL A 106 20.82 10.98 -30.44
CA VAL A 106 21.57 9.84 -30.99
C VAL A 106 22.32 10.28 -32.24
N ASN A 107 23.66 10.23 -32.19
CA ASN A 107 24.55 10.57 -33.27
C ASN A 107 25.14 9.33 -33.95
N ALA A 108 25.14 8.15 -33.29
CA ALA A 108 25.56 6.88 -33.83
C ALA A 108 24.43 5.84 -33.66
N ALA A 109 23.66 5.63 -34.70
CA ALA A 109 22.61 4.61 -34.72
C ALA A 109 23.18 3.20 -34.49
N GLU A 110 22.38 2.31 -33.88
CA GLU A 110 22.71 0.91 -33.58
C GLU A 110 23.85 0.69 -32.56
N GLN A 111 24.61 1.71 -32.21
CA GLN A 111 25.78 1.62 -31.33
C GLN A 111 25.55 2.21 -29.93
N THR A 112 24.40 2.78 -29.70
CA THR A 112 24.04 3.42 -28.44
C THR A 112 22.73 2.91 -27.90
N ALA A 113 22.63 2.76 -26.59
CA ALA A 113 21.43 2.30 -25.93
C ALA A 113 21.09 3.18 -24.73
N LEU A 114 19.78 3.40 -24.53
CA LEU A 114 19.23 3.89 -23.28
C LEU A 114 18.85 2.67 -22.44
N MET A 115 19.43 2.57 -21.24
CA MET A 115 19.35 1.39 -20.36
C MET A 115 18.57 1.69 -19.10
N ASN A 116 17.76 0.72 -18.63
CA ASN A 116 17.11 0.75 -17.30
C ASN A 116 17.28 -0.60 -16.61
N ALA A 117 17.79 -0.60 -15.39
CA ALA A 117 18.02 -1.80 -14.60
C ALA A 117 16.81 -2.22 -13.72
N GLY A 118 15.68 -1.53 -13.83
CA GLY A 118 14.50 -1.81 -13.03
C GLY A 118 14.70 -1.52 -11.53
N PHE A 119 13.88 -2.12 -10.71
CA PHE A 119 13.98 -2.06 -9.24
C PHE A 119 14.92 -3.17 -8.73
N ASP A 120 16.21 -2.88 -8.60
CA ASP A 120 17.26 -3.86 -8.23
C ASP A 120 17.42 -5.01 -9.25
N GLY A 121 17.26 -4.72 -10.53
CA GLY A 121 17.24 -5.69 -11.60
C GLY A 121 15.83 -6.06 -12.04
N ILE A 122 15.72 -6.59 -13.25
CA ILE A 122 14.46 -7.10 -13.81
C ILE A 122 14.49 -8.62 -13.77
N ALA A 123 13.53 -9.22 -13.04
CA ALA A 123 13.36 -10.67 -13.02
C ALA A 123 12.52 -11.13 -14.22
N LEU A 124 13.03 -12.10 -14.96
CA LEU A 124 12.38 -12.64 -16.16
C LEU A 124 12.29 -14.16 -16.07
N LYS A 125 11.23 -14.72 -16.65
CA LYS A 125 11.00 -16.16 -16.78
C LYS A 125 11.00 -16.58 -18.24
N LYS A 126 11.74 -17.65 -18.54
CA LYS A 126 11.81 -18.23 -19.89
C LYS A 126 10.43 -18.57 -20.42
N GLY A 127 10.13 -18.11 -21.64
CA GLY A 127 8.87 -18.35 -22.33
C GLY A 127 7.72 -17.42 -21.93
N GLU A 128 7.86 -16.64 -20.85
CA GLU A 128 6.87 -15.64 -20.47
C GLU A 128 6.96 -14.40 -21.35
N LYS A 129 5.81 -13.73 -21.49
CA LYS A 129 5.65 -12.54 -22.33
C LYS A 129 5.52 -11.31 -21.47
N TYR A 130 6.06 -10.22 -22.00
CA TYR A 130 6.11 -8.91 -21.34
C TYR A 130 5.58 -7.86 -22.30
N ASP A 131 4.64 -7.05 -21.82
CA ASP A 131 4.08 -5.92 -22.56
C ASP A 131 4.99 -4.70 -22.38
N PHE A 132 5.57 -4.27 -23.48
CA PHE A 132 6.35 -3.03 -23.55
C PHE A 132 5.51 -1.91 -24.13
N SER A 133 5.65 -0.71 -23.59
CA SER A 133 5.11 0.52 -24.16
C SER A 133 6.00 1.71 -23.89
N LEU A 134 5.94 2.71 -24.75
CA LEU A 134 6.50 4.04 -24.52
C LEU A 134 5.66 5.09 -25.25
N PHE A 135 5.74 6.33 -24.82
CA PHE A 135 5.35 7.48 -25.63
C PHE A 135 6.62 8.08 -26.23
N GLY A 136 6.56 8.37 -27.53
CA GLY A 136 7.71 8.93 -28.25
C GLY A 136 7.29 9.96 -29.29
N LYS A 137 8.17 10.94 -29.50
CA LYS A 137 8.13 11.87 -30.63
C LYS A 137 9.54 12.19 -31.09
N VAL A 138 9.66 12.72 -32.28
CA VAL A 138 10.94 13.11 -32.88
C VAL A 138 11.10 14.63 -32.78
N LEU A 139 12.14 15.08 -32.10
CA LEU A 139 12.48 16.51 -32.00
C LEU A 139 13.26 16.98 -33.21
N GLU A 140 14.31 16.24 -33.60
CA GLU A 140 15.14 16.52 -34.76
C GLU A 140 15.38 15.24 -35.59
N GLY A 141 15.52 15.38 -36.89
CA GLY A 141 15.68 14.24 -37.79
C GLY A 141 14.35 13.62 -38.24
N LYS A 142 14.39 12.38 -38.70
CA LYS A 142 13.21 11.64 -39.21
C LYS A 142 12.69 10.58 -38.26
N GLY A 143 13.48 10.26 -37.24
CA GLY A 143 13.21 9.10 -36.38
C GLY A 143 13.35 7.79 -37.16
N GLY A 144 12.84 6.71 -36.58
CA GLY A 144 12.91 5.40 -37.20
C GLY A 144 12.54 4.27 -36.24
N LYS A 145 12.97 3.08 -36.68
CA LYS A 145 12.87 1.86 -35.89
C LYS A 145 13.73 1.97 -34.63
N VAL A 146 13.22 1.49 -33.53
CA VAL A 146 13.90 1.40 -32.24
C VAL A 146 13.81 -0.04 -31.76
N LEU A 147 14.96 -0.70 -31.58
CA LEU A 147 15.00 -2.03 -30.99
C LEU A 147 14.83 -1.91 -29.49
N VAL A 148 14.08 -2.85 -28.94
CA VAL A 148 13.85 -2.98 -27.50
C VAL A 148 14.32 -4.36 -27.08
N ASN A 149 15.31 -4.42 -26.20
CA ASN A 149 15.95 -5.66 -25.78
C ASN A 149 15.77 -5.89 -24.29
N LEU A 150 15.62 -7.15 -23.92
CA LEU A 150 15.87 -7.63 -22.58
C LEU A 150 17.30 -8.18 -22.56
N VAL A 151 18.12 -7.65 -21.67
CA VAL A 151 19.55 -7.96 -21.62
C VAL A 151 19.87 -8.54 -20.26
N ASP A 152 20.49 -9.71 -20.22
CA ASP A 152 20.91 -10.29 -18.93
C ASP A 152 22.14 -9.56 -18.34
N LYS A 153 22.55 -9.96 -17.15
CA LYS A 153 23.68 -9.37 -16.44
C LYS A 153 25.01 -9.47 -17.17
N ASP A 154 25.13 -10.41 -18.12
CA ASP A 154 26.35 -10.68 -18.90
C ASP A 154 26.32 -9.95 -20.26
N GLY A 155 25.27 -9.17 -20.52
CA GLY A 155 25.10 -8.41 -21.75
C GLY A 155 24.46 -9.21 -22.90
N THR A 156 24.00 -10.43 -22.64
CA THR A 156 23.33 -11.26 -23.65
C THR A 156 21.88 -10.82 -23.85
N ILE A 157 21.47 -10.65 -25.11
CA ILE A 157 20.07 -10.35 -25.44
C ILE A 157 19.24 -11.63 -25.28
N ILE A 158 18.31 -11.59 -24.34
CA ILE A 158 17.40 -12.69 -23.99
C ILE A 158 15.94 -12.39 -24.33
N GLY A 159 15.69 -11.36 -25.10
CA GLY A 159 14.40 -11.00 -25.66
C GLY A 159 14.55 -9.75 -26.51
N GLN A 160 13.88 -9.70 -27.65
CA GLN A 160 13.95 -8.55 -28.55
C GLN A 160 12.62 -8.31 -29.25
N THR A 161 12.29 -7.04 -29.38
CA THR A 161 11.19 -6.55 -30.22
C THR A 161 11.58 -5.19 -30.81
N ALA A 162 10.65 -4.54 -31.52
CA ALA A 162 10.87 -3.21 -32.04
C ALA A 162 9.61 -2.37 -32.04
N VAL A 163 9.80 -1.06 -31.96
CA VAL A 163 8.77 -0.03 -32.16
C VAL A 163 9.26 0.99 -33.17
N ASN A 164 8.38 1.88 -33.64
CA ASN A 164 8.75 2.95 -34.56
C ASN A 164 8.42 4.32 -33.94
N VAL A 165 9.43 5.17 -33.79
CA VAL A 165 9.29 6.55 -33.31
C VAL A 165 9.60 7.49 -34.46
N THR A 166 8.55 7.96 -35.15
CA THR A 166 8.67 8.76 -36.38
C THR A 166 7.75 9.99 -36.37
N SER A 167 6.83 10.08 -35.43
CA SER A 167 5.89 11.20 -35.31
C SER A 167 6.57 12.43 -34.67
N LYS A 168 6.15 13.62 -35.10
CA LYS A 168 6.49 14.89 -34.44
C LYS A 168 5.63 15.17 -33.19
N ASP A 169 4.50 14.48 -33.07
CA ASP A 169 3.63 14.54 -31.91
C ASP A 169 3.80 13.30 -31.04
N TRP A 170 3.50 13.42 -29.75
CA TRP A 170 3.49 12.30 -28.82
C TRP A 170 2.60 11.18 -29.30
N LYS A 171 3.15 9.99 -29.49
CA LYS A 171 2.41 8.77 -29.82
C LYS A 171 2.87 7.60 -28.98
N GLN A 172 1.89 6.87 -28.46
CA GLN A 172 2.16 5.62 -27.77
C GLN A 172 2.53 4.51 -28.78
N GLN A 173 3.64 3.84 -28.49
CA GLN A 173 4.07 2.63 -29.18
C GLN A 173 3.96 1.45 -28.23
N LYS A 174 3.57 0.29 -28.73
CA LYS A 174 3.39 -0.94 -27.96
C LYS A 174 4.02 -2.11 -28.68
N ALA A 175 4.63 -3.02 -27.92
CA ALA A 175 5.18 -4.26 -28.45
C ALA A 175 5.19 -5.33 -27.35
N VAL A 176 5.39 -6.58 -27.75
CA VAL A 176 5.51 -7.71 -26.83
C VAL A 176 6.91 -8.28 -26.94
N LEU A 177 7.52 -8.56 -25.78
CA LEU A 177 8.78 -9.27 -25.65
C LEU A 177 8.51 -10.68 -25.10
N THR A 178 9.25 -11.67 -25.59
CA THR A 178 9.27 -13.00 -25.00
C THR A 178 10.67 -13.28 -24.47
N ALA A 179 10.79 -13.63 -23.18
CA ALA A 179 12.08 -14.00 -22.62
C ALA A 179 12.53 -15.39 -23.11
N THR A 180 13.74 -15.50 -23.60
CA THR A 180 14.31 -16.77 -24.12
C THR A 180 15.03 -17.56 -23.03
N SER A 181 15.34 -16.93 -21.90
CA SER A 181 15.93 -17.55 -20.69
C SER A 181 15.41 -16.91 -19.42
N ASP A 182 15.62 -17.58 -18.29
CA ASP A 182 15.41 -16.98 -16.97
C ASP A 182 16.50 -15.95 -16.70
N ALA A 183 16.14 -14.90 -15.97
CA ALA A 183 17.09 -13.92 -15.44
C ALA A 183 16.58 -13.38 -14.10
N VAL A 184 17.50 -13.06 -13.19
CA VAL A 184 17.18 -12.45 -11.88
C VAL A 184 17.50 -10.96 -11.84
N ALA A 185 18.38 -10.49 -12.72
CA ALA A 185 18.87 -9.12 -12.77
C ALA A 185 19.12 -8.67 -14.21
N ALA A 186 18.09 -8.76 -15.05
CA ALA A 186 18.13 -8.23 -16.42
C ALA A 186 17.93 -6.71 -16.42
N SER A 187 18.19 -6.12 -17.59
CA SER A 187 17.92 -4.71 -17.90
C SER A 187 17.10 -4.58 -19.17
N LEU A 188 16.37 -3.47 -19.28
CA LEU A 188 15.78 -3.02 -20.54
C LEU A 188 16.82 -2.20 -21.32
N SER A 189 16.91 -2.42 -22.61
CA SER A 189 17.78 -1.68 -23.53
C SER A 189 16.97 -1.14 -24.71
N ILE A 190 17.07 0.14 -24.99
CA ILE A 190 16.40 0.84 -26.08
C ILE A 190 17.47 1.33 -27.05
N VAL A 191 17.47 0.79 -28.29
CA VAL A 191 18.52 1.00 -29.28
C VAL A 191 17.94 1.60 -30.55
N PRO A 192 17.99 2.92 -30.76
CA PRO A 192 17.55 3.55 -32.00
C PRO A 192 18.38 3.08 -33.21
N GLN A 193 17.70 2.84 -34.33
CA GLN A 193 18.29 2.38 -35.57
C GLN A 193 18.51 3.54 -36.58
N ALA A 194 18.19 4.75 -36.17
CA ALA A 194 18.37 5.96 -36.97
C ALA A 194 18.92 7.10 -36.13
N VAL A 195 19.81 7.88 -36.69
CA VAL A 195 20.31 9.15 -36.12
C VAL A 195 19.16 10.13 -36.06
N SER A 196 18.81 10.54 -34.86
CA SER A 196 17.73 11.50 -34.57
C SER A 196 17.78 11.91 -33.11
N LYS A 197 17.13 13.01 -32.80
CA LYS A 197 16.84 13.42 -31.42
C LYS A 197 15.42 12.99 -31.06
N TYR A 198 15.33 12.06 -30.13
CA TYR A 198 14.07 11.47 -29.67
C TYR A 198 13.64 12.08 -28.33
N ALA A 199 12.36 12.34 -28.18
CA ALA A 199 11.73 12.55 -26.89
C ALA A 199 10.98 11.26 -26.50
N LEU A 200 11.27 10.75 -25.31
CA LEU A 200 10.71 9.48 -24.80
C LEU A 200 10.16 9.70 -23.40
N ASP A 201 9.00 9.11 -23.13
CA ASP A 201 8.35 9.19 -21.83
C ASP A 201 7.47 7.96 -21.56
N MET A 202 7.09 7.75 -20.31
CA MET A 202 6.25 6.63 -19.89
C MET A 202 6.72 5.30 -20.46
N ILE A 203 8.01 5.01 -20.27
CA ILE A 203 8.64 3.78 -20.74
C ILE A 203 8.33 2.67 -19.74
N SER A 204 7.61 1.65 -20.18
CA SER A 204 6.94 0.69 -19.29
C SER A 204 7.14 -0.74 -19.76
N LEU A 205 7.29 -1.65 -18.81
CA LEU A 205 7.40 -3.09 -19.05
C LEU A 205 6.63 -3.86 -17.98
N PHE A 206 5.59 -4.58 -18.40
CA PHE A 206 4.78 -5.40 -17.49
C PHE A 206 4.79 -6.87 -17.91
N PRO A 207 4.85 -7.82 -16.95
CA PRO A 207 4.54 -9.20 -17.28
C PRO A 207 3.08 -9.31 -17.72
N GLN A 208 2.80 -10.19 -18.71
CA GLN A 208 1.41 -10.53 -19.03
C GLN A 208 0.78 -11.41 -17.96
N LYS A 209 1.59 -12.19 -17.24
CA LYS A 209 1.16 -13.01 -16.12
C LYS A 209 1.10 -12.15 -14.84
N THR A 210 -0.08 -11.65 -14.58
CA THR A 210 -0.41 -10.84 -13.38
C THR A 210 -1.50 -11.52 -12.56
N PHE A 211 -1.75 -11.01 -11.37
CA PHE A 211 -2.87 -11.48 -10.54
C PHE A 211 -4.20 -11.29 -11.29
N LYS A 212 -4.98 -12.38 -11.40
CA LYS A 212 -6.24 -12.44 -12.19
C LYS A 212 -6.09 -12.03 -13.66
N GLY A 213 -4.85 -12.01 -14.19
CA GLY A 213 -4.60 -11.69 -15.59
C GLY A 213 -4.91 -10.24 -16.00
N ARG A 214 -4.98 -9.32 -15.05
CA ARG A 214 -5.24 -7.91 -15.35
C ARG A 214 -4.05 -7.28 -16.06
N LYS A 215 -4.34 -6.57 -17.15
CA LYS A 215 -3.32 -5.81 -17.86
C LYS A 215 -2.74 -4.70 -16.99
N ASN A 216 -1.42 -4.54 -17.00
CA ASN A 216 -0.71 -3.61 -16.13
C ASN A 216 -1.12 -3.78 -14.66
N GLY A 217 -1.29 -5.03 -14.27
CA GLY A 217 -1.84 -5.41 -12.98
C GLY A 217 -0.82 -5.59 -11.87
N LEU A 218 -1.18 -6.45 -10.93
CA LEU A 218 -0.38 -6.71 -9.75
C LEU A 218 0.53 -7.93 -9.96
N ARG A 219 1.66 -7.94 -9.28
CA ARG A 219 2.59 -9.06 -9.23
C ARG A 219 1.88 -10.31 -8.70
N ALA A 220 1.85 -11.35 -9.54
CA ALA A 220 0.98 -12.50 -9.34
C ALA A 220 1.26 -13.26 -8.03
N ASP A 221 2.52 -13.51 -7.69
CA ASP A 221 2.91 -14.24 -6.47
C ASP A 221 2.62 -13.46 -5.19
N LEU A 222 2.93 -12.16 -5.14
CA LEU A 222 2.62 -11.30 -3.99
C LEU A 222 1.11 -11.17 -3.79
N ALA A 223 0.37 -10.84 -4.84
CA ALA A 223 -1.08 -10.67 -4.74
C ALA A 223 -1.79 -11.98 -4.37
N GLN A 224 -1.31 -13.14 -4.87
CA GLN A 224 -1.85 -14.44 -4.49
C GLN A 224 -1.57 -14.75 -3.01
N THR A 225 -0.36 -14.43 -2.53
CA THR A 225 -0.01 -14.58 -1.10
C THR A 225 -0.94 -13.75 -0.20
N LEU A 226 -1.29 -12.54 -0.63
CA LEU A 226 -2.26 -11.71 0.09
C LEU A 226 -3.69 -12.29 0.01
N ALA A 227 -4.11 -12.78 -1.15
CA ALA A 227 -5.41 -13.41 -1.33
C ALA A 227 -5.57 -14.71 -0.50
N ASP A 228 -4.48 -15.45 -0.30
CA ASP A 228 -4.46 -16.69 0.50
C ASP A 228 -4.68 -16.45 2.01
N LEU A 229 -4.57 -15.21 2.47
CA LEU A 229 -5.00 -14.79 3.81
C LEU A 229 -6.53 -14.79 3.98
N HIS A 230 -7.28 -14.85 2.89
CA HIS A 230 -8.74 -14.67 2.87
C HIS A 230 -9.20 -13.38 3.55
N PRO A 231 -8.60 -12.23 3.21
CA PRO A 231 -8.95 -10.98 3.87
C PRO A 231 -10.38 -10.58 3.58
N ARG A 232 -11.10 -10.13 4.61
CA ARG A 232 -12.47 -9.64 4.47
C ARG A 232 -12.53 -8.18 4.03
N PHE A 233 -11.44 -7.46 4.21
CA PHE A 233 -11.26 -6.08 3.77
C PHE A 233 -9.80 -5.78 3.48
N VAL A 234 -9.57 -4.70 2.75
CA VAL A 234 -8.24 -4.10 2.53
C VAL A 234 -8.30 -2.62 2.89
N ARG A 235 -7.52 -2.22 3.88
CA ARG A 235 -7.23 -0.80 4.18
C ARG A 235 -6.08 -0.33 3.29
N PHE A 236 -6.26 0.80 2.62
CA PHE A 236 -5.28 1.40 1.70
C PHE A 236 -5.48 2.93 1.60
N PRO A 237 -4.57 3.71 1.03
CA PRO A 237 -3.24 3.39 0.48
C PRO A 237 -2.16 3.36 1.55
N GLY A 238 -2.52 3.56 2.79
CA GLY A 238 -1.62 3.56 3.92
C GLY A 238 -2.24 4.16 5.17
N GLY A 239 -1.39 4.42 6.13
CA GLY A 239 -1.63 5.24 7.31
C GLY A 239 -0.94 6.58 7.12
N CYS A 240 0.35 6.67 7.49
CA CYS A 240 1.15 7.88 7.30
C CYS A 240 1.24 8.33 5.84
N VAL A 241 1.27 7.40 4.89
CA VAL A 241 1.27 7.74 3.45
C VAL A 241 -0.02 8.43 3.02
N ALA A 242 -1.17 8.06 3.59
CA ALA A 242 -2.44 8.75 3.31
C ALA A 242 -2.45 10.19 3.83
N HIS A 243 -1.85 10.44 4.99
CA HIS A 243 -1.69 11.75 5.58
C HIS A 243 -0.65 12.63 4.88
N GLY A 244 0.47 12.04 4.46
CA GLY A 244 1.59 12.75 3.86
C GLY A 244 2.46 13.50 4.86
N ASP A 245 3.62 13.92 4.38
CA ASP A 245 4.62 14.70 5.12
C ASP A 245 4.41 16.20 4.83
N GLY A 246 3.42 16.78 5.46
CA GLY A 246 2.94 18.13 5.24
C GLY A 246 1.66 18.20 4.41
N ILE A 247 0.97 19.35 4.45
CA ILE A 247 -0.33 19.55 3.78
C ILE A 247 -0.24 19.34 2.27
N ASP A 248 0.83 19.81 1.65
CA ASP A 248 1.08 19.66 0.21
C ASP A 248 1.43 18.23 -0.23
N ASN A 249 1.68 17.34 0.72
CA ASN A 249 1.97 15.93 0.48
C ASN A 249 0.81 14.99 0.90
N ILE A 250 -0.32 15.51 1.34
CA ILE A 250 -1.53 14.70 1.58
C ILE A 250 -1.88 13.93 0.30
N TYR A 251 -2.19 12.62 0.45
CA TYR A 251 -2.51 11.78 -0.70
C TYR A 251 -3.80 12.25 -1.38
N ASP A 252 -3.66 12.77 -2.57
CA ASP A 252 -4.73 13.17 -3.45
C ASP A 252 -5.20 11.98 -4.30
N TRP A 253 -6.33 11.37 -3.93
CA TRP A 253 -6.84 10.20 -4.63
C TRP A 253 -7.19 10.47 -6.09
N LYS A 254 -7.64 11.68 -6.43
CA LYS A 254 -7.97 12.08 -7.80
C LYS A 254 -6.76 12.06 -8.71
N GLY A 255 -5.59 12.41 -8.18
CA GLY A 255 -4.33 12.33 -8.92
C GLY A 255 -3.82 10.90 -9.13
N SER A 256 -4.45 9.89 -8.52
CA SER A 256 -4.07 8.48 -8.62
C SER A 256 -4.96 7.64 -9.54
N ILE A 257 -5.90 8.27 -10.25
CA ILE A 257 -6.82 7.60 -11.18
C ILE A 257 -6.70 8.13 -12.60
N GLY A 258 -7.33 7.45 -13.55
CA GLY A 258 -7.30 7.82 -14.96
C GLY A 258 -6.09 7.24 -15.71
N PRO A 259 -5.82 7.72 -16.93
CA PRO A 259 -4.66 7.27 -17.72
C PRO A 259 -3.35 7.44 -16.96
N LEU A 260 -2.41 6.50 -17.12
CA LEU A 260 -1.16 6.50 -16.35
C LEU A 260 -0.33 7.78 -16.56
N GLU A 261 -0.30 8.28 -17.79
CA GLU A 261 0.40 9.51 -18.17
C GLU A 261 -0.22 10.78 -17.56
N ALA A 262 -1.46 10.72 -17.12
CA ALA A 262 -2.17 11.84 -16.52
C ALA A 262 -2.15 11.82 -14.99
N ARG A 263 -1.64 10.76 -14.38
CA ARG A 263 -1.53 10.65 -12.91
C ARG A 263 -0.44 11.56 -12.39
N LYS A 264 -0.69 12.13 -11.22
CA LYS A 264 0.28 13.00 -10.55
C LYS A 264 1.19 12.15 -9.65
N PRO A 265 2.49 12.07 -9.92
CA PRO A 265 3.44 11.42 -9.01
C PRO A 265 3.46 12.11 -7.64
N LEU A 266 3.85 11.39 -6.63
CA LEU A 266 3.89 11.89 -5.27
C LEU A 266 5.17 11.43 -4.57
N ARG A 267 5.78 12.33 -3.77
CA ARG A 267 6.83 11.92 -2.86
C ARG A 267 6.23 11.03 -1.76
N ASN A 268 6.87 9.91 -1.48
CA ASN A 268 6.51 9.06 -0.34
C ASN A 268 7.25 9.55 0.91
N LEU A 269 6.52 9.77 2.01
CA LEU A 269 7.13 10.23 3.26
C LEU A 269 8.18 9.24 3.81
N TRP A 270 8.13 7.98 3.39
CA TRP A 270 9.12 6.95 3.73
C TRP A 270 10.42 7.07 2.93
N GLY A 271 10.58 8.13 2.13
CA GLY A 271 11.84 8.51 1.47
C GLY A 271 12.07 7.85 0.13
N TYR A 272 11.04 7.71 -0.69
CA TYR A 272 11.14 7.32 -2.09
C TYR A 272 9.98 7.87 -2.92
N HIS A 273 9.98 7.59 -4.22
CA HIS A 273 9.01 8.11 -5.18
C HIS A 273 7.80 7.19 -5.32
N GLN A 274 6.61 7.76 -5.49
CA GLN A 274 5.39 7.04 -5.87
C GLN A 274 4.93 7.50 -7.25
N THR A 275 4.89 6.58 -8.22
CA THR A 275 4.29 6.87 -9.54
C THR A 275 2.77 6.94 -9.47
N ARG A 276 2.17 6.35 -8.45
CA ARG A 276 0.72 6.13 -8.30
C ARG A 276 0.09 5.36 -9.46
N GLY A 277 0.89 4.52 -10.12
CA GLY A 277 0.40 3.51 -11.05
C GLY A 277 -0.48 2.48 -10.34
N LEU A 278 -0.11 2.07 -9.13
CA LEU A 278 -1.01 1.46 -8.15
C LEU A 278 -1.75 2.59 -7.43
N GLY A 279 -2.89 2.97 -7.96
CA GLY A 279 -3.72 4.05 -7.44
C GLY A 279 -5.09 3.54 -6.95
N TYR A 280 -5.99 4.47 -6.64
CA TYR A 280 -7.28 4.10 -6.03
C TYR A 280 -8.11 3.15 -6.89
N HIS A 281 -8.13 3.33 -8.21
CA HIS A 281 -8.86 2.41 -9.09
C HIS A 281 -8.34 0.98 -8.97
N GLU A 282 -7.02 0.80 -8.96
CA GLU A 282 -6.35 -0.50 -8.84
C GLU A 282 -6.55 -1.13 -7.46
N TYR A 283 -6.58 -0.33 -6.39
CA TYR A 283 -6.93 -0.83 -5.06
C TYR A 283 -8.37 -1.35 -5.00
N PHE A 284 -9.32 -0.63 -5.58
CA PHE A 284 -10.71 -1.11 -5.68
C PHE A 284 -10.81 -2.41 -6.47
N LEU A 285 -10.11 -2.50 -7.62
CA LEU A 285 -10.07 -3.74 -8.40
C LEU A 285 -9.45 -4.89 -7.61
N PHE A 286 -8.40 -4.63 -6.86
CA PHE A 286 -7.75 -5.65 -6.02
C PHE A 286 -8.69 -6.16 -4.92
N CYS A 287 -9.42 -5.29 -4.27
CA CYS A 287 -10.46 -5.68 -3.31
C CYS A 287 -11.51 -6.57 -3.96
N GLU A 288 -12.03 -6.18 -5.12
CA GLU A 288 -13.02 -6.96 -5.86
C GLU A 288 -12.48 -8.33 -6.27
N ASP A 289 -11.23 -8.41 -6.75
CA ASP A 289 -10.58 -9.65 -7.15
C ASP A 289 -10.39 -10.66 -6.01
N MET A 290 -10.28 -10.17 -4.77
CA MET A 290 -10.18 -10.99 -3.57
C MET A 290 -11.53 -11.23 -2.88
N GLY A 291 -12.59 -10.55 -3.30
CA GLY A 291 -13.86 -10.57 -2.59
C GLY A 291 -13.81 -9.84 -1.24
N ALA A 292 -12.93 -8.86 -1.10
CA ALA A 292 -12.72 -8.07 0.10
C ALA A 292 -13.39 -6.69 0.01
N GLU A 293 -13.82 -6.14 1.16
CA GLU A 293 -14.37 -4.79 1.22
C GLU A 293 -13.23 -3.75 1.13
N PRO A 294 -13.36 -2.71 0.31
CA PRO A 294 -12.40 -1.60 0.31
C PRO A 294 -12.56 -0.72 1.54
N VAL A 295 -11.46 -0.35 2.16
CA VAL A 295 -11.39 0.59 3.29
C VAL A 295 -10.35 1.66 2.96
N PRO A 296 -10.68 2.64 2.11
CA PRO A 296 -9.79 3.75 1.85
C PRO A 296 -9.64 4.62 3.09
N VAL A 297 -8.42 5.10 3.33
CA VAL A 297 -8.11 6.07 4.39
C VAL A 297 -7.75 7.40 3.75
N LEU A 298 -8.38 8.47 4.24
CA LEU A 298 -8.09 9.85 3.87
C LEU A 298 -7.67 10.65 5.09
N ALA A 299 -6.82 11.64 4.88
CA ALA A 299 -6.45 12.57 5.94
C ALA A 299 -7.68 13.32 6.48
N ALA A 300 -7.67 13.61 7.76
CA ALA A 300 -8.71 14.41 8.42
C ALA A 300 -8.45 15.93 8.29
N GLY A 301 -7.86 16.35 7.19
CA GLY A 301 -7.51 17.74 6.96
C GLY A 301 -6.22 18.19 7.65
N VAL A 302 -5.44 17.28 8.19
CA VAL A 302 -4.12 17.50 8.81
C VAL A 302 -3.11 16.48 8.26
N PRO A 303 -1.81 16.82 8.21
CA PRO A 303 -0.78 15.89 7.74
C PRO A 303 -0.45 14.83 8.80
N CYS A 304 0.46 13.90 8.48
CA CYS A 304 0.89 12.85 9.39
C CYS A 304 1.47 13.41 10.69
N GLN A 305 1.23 12.73 11.81
CA GLN A 305 1.79 13.07 13.12
C GLN A 305 3.33 13.08 13.13
N ASN A 306 3.96 12.38 12.19
CA ASN A 306 5.40 12.39 11.99
C ASN A 306 5.90 13.57 11.16
N SER A 307 5.00 14.39 10.60
CA SER A 307 5.36 15.63 9.93
C SER A 307 5.75 16.69 10.95
N GLY A 308 6.83 17.36 10.75
CA GLY A 308 7.26 18.39 11.72
C GLY A 308 8.29 19.33 11.18
N THR A 309 8.76 19.09 9.95
CA THR A 309 9.83 19.88 9.35
C THR A 309 9.50 20.31 7.94
N CYS A 310 9.89 21.52 7.57
CA CYS A 310 9.82 22.01 6.20
C CYS A 310 10.97 21.52 5.33
N ALA A 311 11.73 20.52 5.74
CA ALA A 311 12.94 20.10 5.03
C ALA A 311 12.68 19.61 3.60
N HIS A 312 11.47 19.18 3.33
CA HIS A 312 11.08 18.56 2.06
C HIS A 312 9.90 19.25 1.37
N HIS A 313 9.34 20.31 1.98
CA HIS A 313 8.12 20.96 1.56
C HIS A 313 8.34 22.39 1.07
N SER A 314 7.23 23.00 0.69
CA SER A 314 7.20 24.44 0.46
C SER A 314 7.66 25.18 1.73
N LYS A 315 8.14 26.40 1.56
CA LYS A 315 8.52 27.26 2.70
C LYS A 315 7.31 27.89 3.38
N ASP A 316 6.11 27.40 3.09
CA ASP A 316 4.89 27.87 3.70
C ASP A 316 4.86 27.46 5.17
N GLU A 317 4.61 28.42 6.05
CA GLU A 317 4.56 28.24 7.48
C GLU A 317 3.51 27.19 7.91
N LEU A 318 2.36 27.14 7.22
CA LEU A 318 1.29 26.17 7.50
C LEU A 318 1.71 24.72 7.23
N THR A 319 2.49 24.48 6.19
CA THR A 319 2.99 23.13 5.86
C THR A 319 4.08 22.66 6.82
N CYS A 320 4.67 23.60 7.57
CA CYS A 320 5.74 23.33 8.54
C CYS A 320 5.24 23.03 9.95
N MET A 321 3.96 23.20 10.20
CA MET A 321 3.39 23.09 11.56
C MET A 321 3.03 21.64 11.95
N GLY A 322 3.24 20.66 11.08
CA GLY A 322 2.79 19.30 11.35
C GLY A 322 1.29 19.27 11.62
N GLN A 323 0.85 18.52 12.61
CA GLN A 323 -0.58 18.44 12.99
C GLN A 323 -1.12 19.65 13.76
N GLN A 324 -0.30 20.64 14.05
CA GLN A 324 -0.76 21.95 14.52
C GLN A 324 -1.20 22.87 13.38
N GLY A 325 -0.81 22.55 12.14
CA GLY A 325 -1.32 23.18 10.91
C GLY A 325 -2.26 22.24 10.19
N GLY A 326 -3.34 22.75 9.64
CA GLY A 326 -4.31 22.01 8.85
C GLY A 326 -4.50 22.62 7.47
N ILE A 327 -5.23 21.94 6.60
CA ILE A 327 -5.71 22.52 5.35
C ILE A 327 -6.36 23.88 5.68
N PRO A 328 -6.04 24.98 4.98
CA PRO A 328 -6.67 26.28 5.19
C PRO A 328 -8.21 26.16 5.15
N MET A 329 -8.90 26.88 6.06
CA MET A 329 -10.36 26.75 6.17
C MET A 329 -11.09 27.12 4.88
N GLU A 330 -10.55 28.04 4.10
CA GLU A 330 -11.05 28.40 2.77
C GLU A 330 -10.94 27.26 1.73
N GLU A 331 -10.09 26.27 1.96
CA GLU A 331 -9.90 25.11 1.08
C GLU A 331 -10.66 23.86 1.60
N MET A 332 -11.18 23.89 2.82
CA MET A 332 -11.85 22.73 3.43
C MET A 332 -13.10 22.30 2.65
N ASP A 333 -13.88 23.21 2.11
CA ASP A 333 -15.06 22.85 1.31
C ASP A 333 -14.67 22.02 0.08
N GLN A 334 -13.57 22.37 -0.58
CA GLN A 334 -13.06 21.59 -1.72
C GLN A 334 -12.54 20.24 -1.28
N TYR A 335 -11.80 20.18 -0.16
CA TYR A 335 -11.32 18.91 0.38
C TYR A 335 -12.46 17.97 0.76
N ILE A 336 -13.50 18.48 1.42
CA ILE A 336 -14.72 17.73 1.74
C ILE A 336 -15.40 17.22 0.47
N GLN A 337 -15.49 18.07 -0.57
CA GLN A 337 -16.03 17.64 -1.86
C GLN A 337 -15.21 16.51 -2.47
N ASP A 338 -13.89 16.53 -2.33
CA ASP A 338 -13.01 15.45 -2.80
C ASP A 338 -13.28 14.12 -2.07
N VAL A 339 -13.59 14.16 -0.78
CA VAL A 339 -14.01 12.99 -0.01
C VAL A 339 -15.36 12.45 -0.52
N LEU A 340 -16.34 13.33 -0.73
CA LEU A 340 -17.66 12.93 -1.27
C LEU A 340 -17.55 12.38 -2.70
N ASP A 341 -16.68 12.98 -3.51
CA ASP A 341 -16.41 12.52 -4.88
C ASP A 341 -15.80 11.11 -4.91
N LEU A 342 -15.00 10.74 -3.91
CA LEU A 342 -14.48 9.37 -3.80
C LEU A 342 -15.62 8.36 -3.60
N ILE A 343 -16.57 8.68 -2.74
CA ILE A 343 -17.73 7.83 -2.52
C ILE A 343 -18.57 7.72 -3.81
N GLU A 344 -18.75 8.84 -4.52
CA GLU A 344 -19.42 8.84 -5.83
C GLU A 344 -18.62 8.04 -6.88
N TYR A 345 -17.28 8.15 -6.89
CA TYR A 345 -16.44 7.33 -7.78
C TYR A 345 -16.64 5.84 -7.52
N ALA A 346 -16.67 5.43 -6.27
CA ALA A 346 -16.85 4.03 -5.90
C ALA A 346 -18.28 3.52 -6.15
N ASN A 347 -19.30 4.31 -5.82
CA ASN A 347 -20.69 3.86 -5.71
C ASN A 347 -21.65 4.50 -6.72
N GLY A 348 -21.26 5.62 -7.34
CA GLY A 348 -22.14 6.40 -8.21
C GLY A 348 -22.56 5.65 -9.47
N ASP A 349 -23.78 5.94 -9.95
CA ASP A 349 -24.27 5.40 -11.21
C ASP A 349 -23.46 5.95 -12.39
N ALA A 350 -22.93 5.05 -13.21
CA ALA A 350 -22.05 5.38 -14.35
C ALA A 350 -22.73 6.26 -15.44
N ARG A 351 -24.06 6.35 -15.45
CA ARG A 351 -24.82 7.15 -16.43
C ARG A 351 -25.29 8.48 -15.86
N LYS A 352 -25.40 8.60 -14.52
CA LYS A 352 -26.04 9.73 -13.85
C LYS A 352 -25.07 10.60 -13.06
N THR A 353 -23.91 10.08 -12.68
CA THR A 353 -22.97 10.80 -11.84
C THR A 353 -21.65 11.06 -12.57
N VAL A 354 -20.98 12.14 -12.21
CA VAL A 354 -19.71 12.56 -12.83
C VAL A 354 -18.61 11.52 -12.55
N TRP A 355 -18.47 11.12 -11.30
CA TRP A 355 -17.39 10.23 -10.88
C TRP A 355 -17.70 8.77 -11.20
N GLY A 356 -18.96 8.36 -11.18
CA GLY A 356 -19.39 7.05 -11.68
C GLY A 356 -19.09 6.88 -13.18
N LYS A 357 -19.24 7.93 -13.98
CA LYS A 357 -18.86 7.95 -15.39
C LYS A 357 -17.34 7.79 -15.55
N LYS A 358 -16.53 8.50 -14.76
CA LYS A 358 -15.06 8.35 -14.79
C LYS A 358 -14.59 6.94 -14.42
N ARG A 359 -15.25 6.30 -13.45
CA ARG A 359 -15.01 4.89 -13.15
C ARG A 359 -15.32 3.99 -14.36
N ALA A 360 -16.43 4.22 -15.04
CA ALA A 360 -16.80 3.47 -16.23
C ALA A 360 -15.80 3.68 -17.39
N GLU A 361 -15.31 4.91 -17.59
CA GLU A 361 -14.27 5.24 -18.57
C GLU A 361 -12.95 4.51 -18.25
N ALA A 362 -12.67 4.26 -16.97
CA ALA A 362 -11.54 3.43 -16.53
C ALA A 362 -11.79 1.91 -16.70
N GLY A 363 -12.92 1.51 -17.30
CA GLY A 363 -13.25 0.13 -17.62
C GLY A 363 -14.14 -0.59 -16.60
N HIS A 364 -14.62 0.10 -15.55
CA HIS A 364 -15.45 -0.51 -14.51
C HIS A 364 -16.80 0.24 -14.32
N PRO A 365 -17.82 -0.07 -15.14
CA PRO A 365 -19.11 0.62 -15.06
C PRO A 365 -19.92 0.28 -13.80
N LYS A 366 -19.70 -0.90 -13.20
CA LYS A 366 -20.42 -1.32 -11.98
C LYS A 366 -19.85 -0.61 -10.75
N PRO A 367 -20.67 -0.33 -9.72
CA PRO A 367 -20.17 0.17 -8.43
C PRO A 367 -19.24 -0.82 -7.75
N PHE A 368 -18.27 -0.31 -7.00
CA PHE A 368 -17.42 -1.10 -6.11
C PHE A 368 -18.06 -1.41 -4.75
N ASN A 369 -19.20 -0.79 -4.46
CA ASN A 369 -19.96 -0.97 -3.21
C ASN A 369 -19.14 -0.62 -1.95
N LEU A 370 -18.52 0.55 -1.96
CA LEU A 370 -17.80 1.10 -0.81
C LEU A 370 -18.75 1.26 0.39
N LYS A 371 -18.37 0.66 1.52
CA LYS A 371 -19.14 0.65 2.76
C LYS A 371 -18.41 1.32 3.92
N PHE A 372 -17.11 1.42 3.85
CA PHE A 372 -16.24 1.93 4.92
C PHE A 372 -15.29 2.99 4.37
N ILE A 373 -15.05 4.03 5.16
CA ILE A 373 -14.06 5.05 4.87
C ILE A 373 -13.37 5.47 6.16
N GLY A 374 -12.05 5.38 6.21
CA GLY A 374 -11.25 5.90 7.30
C GLY A 374 -10.98 7.38 7.11
N ILE A 375 -11.21 8.19 8.13
CA ILE A 375 -10.89 9.61 8.17
C ILE A 375 -9.89 9.86 9.28
N GLY A 376 -8.65 10.12 8.91
CA GLY A 376 -7.53 10.26 9.83
C GLY A 376 -6.75 8.96 10.03
N ASN A 377 -5.56 9.10 10.61
CA ASN A 377 -4.66 8.00 10.98
C ASN A 377 -3.72 8.44 12.10
N GLU A 378 -3.79 7.81 13.26
CA GLU A 378 -2.89 8.06 14.40
C GLU A 378 -2.79 9.55 14.78
N ASP A 379 -3.85 10.30 14.60
CA ASP A 379 -3.82 11.74 14.79
C ASP A 379 -3.66 12.11 16.27
N MET A 380 -2.89 13.18 16.52
CA MET A 380 -3.02 13.95 17.74
C MET A 380 -4.38 14.65 17.69
N ILE A 381 -5.18 14.46 18.75
CA ILE A 381 -6.54 15.00 18.80
C ILE A 381 -6.48 16.48 19.21
N THR A 382 -5.90 17.30 18.35
CA THR A 382 -5.77 18.75 18.53
C THR A 382 -7.05 19.47 18.14
N PRO A 383 -7.28 20.72 18.59
CA PRO A 383 -8.39 21.53 18.11
C PRO A 383 -8.43 21.66 16.57
N VAL A 384 -7.27 21.72 15.91
CA VAL A 384 -7.15 21.78 14.44
C VAL A 384 -7.68 20.51 13.79
N PHE A 385 -7.35 19.34 14.34
CA PHE A 385 -7.89 18.06 13.91
C PHE A 385 -9.40 17.99 14.15
N VAL A 386 -9.85 18.28 15.37
CA VAL A 386 -11.26 18.13 15.77
C VAL A 386 -12.17 18.93 14.86
N GLU A 387 -11.83 20.19 14.58
CA GLU A 387 -12.63 21.06 13.71
C GLU A 387 -12.77 20.45 12.29
N ARG A 388 -11.69 20.02 11.70
CA ARG A 388 -11.67 19.46 10.34
C ARG A 388 -12.31 18.09 10.25
N PHE A 389 -12.02 17.21 11.21
CA PHE A 389 -12.65 15.90 11.29
C PHE A 389 -14.18 16.04 11.39
N LYS A 390 -14.66 16.93 12.26
CA LYS A 390 -16.10 17.17 12.42
C LYS A 390 -16.75 17.63 11.12
N MET A 391 -16.12 18.56 10.39
CA MET A 391 -16.64 19.06 9.10
C MET A 391 -16.76 17.91 8.09
N ILE A 392 -15.73 17.06 7.97
CA ILE A 392 -15.73 15.93 7.04
C ILE A 392 -16.77 14.89 7.45
N PHE A 393 -16.79 14.52 8.74
CA PHE A 393 -17.73 13.54 9.28
C PHE A 393 -19.18 13.95 9.08
N ASP A 394 -19.54 15.21 9.41
CA ASP A 394 -20.89 15.75 9.24
C ASP A 394 -21.31 15.72 7.77
N ALA A 395 -20.41 16.06 6.85
CA ALA A 395 -20.69 16.04 5.41
C ALA A 395 -20.94 14.62 4.87
N VAL A 396 -20.10 13.66 5.26
CA VAL A 396 -20.27 12.26 4.86
C VAL A 396 -21.57 11.69 5.45
N LYS A 397 -21.81 11.91 6.73
CA LYS A 397 -23.05 11.45 7.40
C LYS A 397 -24.31 12.02 6.76
N ALA A 398 -24.27 13.28 6.32
CA ALA A 398 -25.42 13.94 5.67
C ALA A 398 -25.68 13.43 4.25
N LYS A 399 -24.63 13.16 3.48
CA LYS A 399 -24.74 12.79 2.05
C LYS A 399 -24.73 11.29 1.80
N HIS A 400 -24.01 10.53 2.62
CA HIS A 400 -23.77 9.10 2.48
C HIS A 400 -23.91 8.37 3.82
N PRO A 401 -25.13 8.41 4.44
CA PRO A 401 -25.37 7.74 5.73
C PRO A 401 -25.18 6.21 5.65
N GLU A 402 -25.16 5.64 4.45
CA GLU A 402 -24.90 4.23 4.19
C GLU A 402 -23.41 3.84 4.32
N VAL A 403 -22.52 4.82 4.34
CA VAL A 403 -21.07 4.60 4.47
C VAL A 403 -20.66 4.76 5.92
N THR A 404 -20.00 3.75 6.47
CA THR A 404 -19.45 3.77 7.83
C THR A 404 -18.15 4.57 7.84
N VAL A 405 -18.14 5.69 8.58
CA VAL A 405 -16.91 6.45 8.84
C VAL A 405 -16.17 5.80 10.01
N ILE A 406 -14.87 5.60 9.83
CA ILE A 406 -13.95 5.12 10.86
C ILE A 406 -13.11 6.32 11.30
N GLY A 407 -13.25 6.71 12.56
CA GLY A 407 -12.42 7.76 13.20
C GLY A 407 -11.10 7.20 13.71
N THR A 408 -10.31 8.03 14.36
CA THR A 408 -9.00 7.64 14.93
C THR A 408 -8.94 7.94 16.43
N THR A 409 -8.21 7.12 17.18
CA THR A 409 -7.96 7.30 18.63
C THR A 409 -6.46 7.39 18.94
N GLY A 410 -5.69 7.94 18.00
CA GLY A 410 -4.24 8.11 18.16
C GLY A 410 -3.43 6.83 17.91
N PRO A 411 -2.12 6.86 18.24
CA PRO A 411 -1.17 5.82 17.85
C PRO A 411 -0.95 4.74 18.90
N PHE A 412 -1.69 4.75 20.03
CA PHE A 412 -1.44 3.86 21.16
C PHE A 412 -2.74 3.46 21.90
N TYR A 413 -2.66 2.42 22.73
CA TYR A 413 -3.82 1.86 23.45
C TYR A 413 -4.23 2.66 24.70
N GLU A 414 -3.49 3.69 25.06
CA GLU A 414 -3.73 4.53 26.22
C GLU A 414 -3.16 5.94 25.99
N GLY A 415 -3.47 6.86 26.88
CA GLY A 415 -2.98 8.23 26.86
C GLY A 415 -3.99 9.23 26.31
N THR A 416 -3.56 10.50 26.25
CA THR A 416 -4.47 11.62 25.96
C THR A 416 -5.18 11.49 24.62
N ASP A 417 -4.46 11.14 23.54
CA ASP A 417 -5.08 11.03 22.20
C ASP A 417 -6.07 9.88 22.14
N TYR A 418 -5.81 8.77 22.84
CA TYR A 418 -6.73 7.66 22.96
C TYR A 418 -8.02 8.09 23.71
N GLU A 419 -7.89 8.70 24.90
CA GLU A 419 -9.02 9.11 25.71
C GLU A 419 -9.87 10.16 25.00
N VAL A 420 -9.24 11.24 24.51
CA VAL A 420 -9.94 12.34 23.84
C VAL A 420 -10.52 11.89 22.50
N GLY A 421 -9.84 10.98 21.77
CA GLY A 421 -10.35 10.40 20.53
C GLY A 421 -11.64 9.59 20.76
N TRP A 422 -11.69 8.78 21.81
CA TRP A 422 -12.90 8.06 22.22
C TRP A 422 -14.03 8.98 22.66
N ASP A 423 -13.71 10.04 23.43
CA ASP A 423 -14.69 11.04 23.85
C ASP A 423 -15.29 11.77 22.65
N LEU A 424 -14.44 12.21 21.70
CA LEU A 424 -14.87 12.85 20.46
C LEU A 424 -15.78 11.92 19.62
N ALA A 425 -15.38 10.66 19.45
CA ALA A 425 -16.17 9.69 18.72
C ALA A 425 -17.54 9.47 19.38
N THR A 426 -17.58 9.41 20.70
CA THR A 426 -18.82 9.26 21.47
C THR A 426 -19.71 10.50 21.33
N GLU A 427 -19.15 11.70 21.45
CA GLU A 427 -19.87 12.97 21.30
C GLU A 427 -20.50 13.12 19.93
N LEU A 428 -19.75 12.82 18.87
CA LEU A 428 -20.22 12.95 17.48
C LEU A 428 -21.08 11.78 17.02
N GLY A 429 -21.09 10.66 17.74
CA GLY A 429 -21.73 9.42 17.32
C GLY A 429 -21.03 8.76 16.14
N VAL A 430 -19.70 8.78 16.12
CA VAL A 430 -18.89 8.06 15.12
C VAL A 430 -19.11 6.55 15.31
N PRO A 431 -19.47 5.81 14.26
CA PRO A 431 -19.87 4.40 14.40
C PRO A 431 -18.71 3.43 14.67
N MET A 432 -17.49 3.78 14.29
CA MET A 432 -16.29 2.94 14.45
C MET A 432 -15.05 3.82 14.66
N VAL A 433 -14.12 3.36 15.46
CA VAL A 433 -12.82 3.99 15.70
C VAL A 433 -11.68 3.04 15.39
N ASP A 434 -10.59 3.58 14.85
CA ASP A 434 -9.37 2.88 14.53
C ASP A 434 -8.39 3.00 15.70
N GLU A 435 -8.08 1.86 16.33
CA GLU A 435 -7.10 1.73 17.40
C GLU A 435 -5.81 1.12 16.86
N HIS A 436 -4.69 1.69 17.26
CA HIS A 436 -3.36 1.19 16.90
C HIS A 436 -2.52 0.94 18.13
N TYR A 437 -1.82 -0.19 18.19
CA TYR A 437 -0.77 -0.42 19.17
C TYR A 437 0.21 -1.50 18.75
N TYR A 438 1.49 -1.17 18.96
CA TYR A 438 2.62 -2.08 18.82
C TYR A 438 3.15 -2.32 20.22
N VAL A 439 3.02 -3.56 20.70
CA VAL A 439 3.24 -3.90 22.12
C VAL A 439 4.11 -5.14 22.26
N GLU A 440 4.70 -5.34 23.42
CA GLU A 440 5.45 -6.56 23.71
C GLU A 440 4.55 -7.79 23.76
N PRO A 441 5.05 -9.00 23.45
CA PRO A 441 4.28 -10.25 23.60
C PRO A 441 3.67 -10.41 24.98
N GLY A 442 4.39 -10.00 26.04
CA GLY A 442 3.91 -10.02 27.41
C GLY A 442 2.63 -9.19 27.60
N TRP A 443 2.53 -8.02 26.95
CA TRP A 443 1.32 -7.21 27.01
C TRP A 443 0.11 -7.97 26.43
N MET A 444 0.26 -8.58 25.28
CA MET A 444 -0.82 -9.37 24.64
C MET A 444 -1.26 -10.55 25.50
N ILE A 445 -0.31 -11.24 26.16
CA ILE A 445 -0.58 -12.36 27.05
C ILE A 445 -1.35 -11.92 28.30
N HIS A 446 -1.00 -10.77 28.87
CA HIS A 446 -1.59 -10.28 30.12
C HIS A 446 -2.86 -9.44 29.93
N ASN A 447 -3.17 -8.99 28.73
CA ASN A 447 -4.34 -8.14 28.44
C ASN A 447 -5.43 -8.85 27.63
N GLN A 448 -5.65 -10.14 27.90
CA GLN A 448 -6.69 -10.94 27.25
C GLN A 448 -8.11 -10.40 27.50
N GLU A 449 -8.31 -9.62 28.55
CA GLU A 449 -9.59 -9.03 28.93
C GLU A 449 -9.74 -7.57 28.47
N TYR A 450 -8.81 -7.05 27.65
CA TYR A 450 -8.77 -5.64 27.24
C TYR A 450 -10.11 -5.16 26.66
N TYR A 451 -10.68 -5.90 25.72
CA TYR A 451 -11.97 -5.55 25.09
C TYR A 451 -13.20 -6.04 25.87
N ASP A 452 -13.04 -6.88 26.91
CA ASP A 452 -14.16 -7.38 27.68
C ASP A 452 -14.92 -6.25 28.41
N HIS A 453 -14.22 -5.17 28.75
CA HIS A 453 -14.75 -4.03 29.51
C HIS A 453 -15.26 -2.89 28.64
N TYR A 454 -15.16 -3.01 27.31
CA TYR A 454 -15.64 -1.96 26.41
C TYR A 454 -17.17 -1.83 26.45
N ASP A 455 -17.64 -0.57 26.44
CA ASP A 455 -19.06 -0.25 26.39
C ASP A 455 -19.64 -0.58 25.00
N ARG A 456 -20.49 -1.59 24.93
CA ARG A 456 -21.11 -2.06 23.70
C ARG A 456 -22.10 -1.09 23.07
N SER A 457 -22.48 -0.03 23.79
CA SER A 457 -23.34 1.04 23.26
C SER A 457 -22.58 2.13 22.50
N LYS A 458 -21.25 2.16 22.62
CA LYS A 458 -20.36 3.11 21.95
C LYS A 458 -19.93 2.61 20.57
N ALA A 459 -19.00 3.32 19.95
CA ALA A 459 -18.41 2.95 18.66
C ALA A 459 -17.83 1.53 18.67
N LYS A 460 -17.88 0.86 17.51
CA LYS A 460 -17.13 -0.38 17.28
C LYS A 460 -15.65 -0.07 17.13
N VAL A 461 -14.81 -1.09 17.27
CA VAL A 461 -13.36 -0.99 17.12
C VAL A 461 -12.91 -1.62 15.81
N TYR A 462 -12.10 -0.89 15.10
CA TYR A 462 -11.17 -1.39 14.11
C TYR A 462 -9.76 -1.38 14.74
N LEU A 463 -9.17 -2.54 14.99
CA LEU A 463 -7.77 -2.66 15.37
C LEU A 463 -6.93 -2.61 14.08
N GLY A 464 -6.64 -1.39 13.63
CA GLY A 464 -6.16 -1.13 12.27
C GLY A 464 -4.68 -1.36 12.07
N GLU A 465 -3.90 -1.21 13.13
CA GLU A 465 -2.47 -1.54 13.12
C GLU A 465 -2.08 -2.16 14.45
N TYR A 466 -1.51 -3.35 14.40
CA TYR A 466 -0.95 -4.00 15.58
C TYR A 466 0.13 -5.01 15.18
N ALA A 467 1.07 -5.22 16.08
CA ALA A 467 2.02 -6.33 16.06
C ALA A 467 2.62 -6.54 17.45
N ALA A 468 3.09 -7.75 17.71
CA ALA A 468 3.92 -8.02 18.87
C ALA A 468 5.38 -7.65 18.57
N HIS A 469 5.97 -6.78 19.39
CA HIS A 469 7.35 -6.30 19.22
C HIS A 469 8.27 -6.82 20.32
N LEU A 470 9.27 -7.61 19.94
CA LEU A 470 10.42 -7.95 20.77
C LEU A 470 11.58 -6.98 20.53
N PRO A 471 12.58 -6.89 21.42
CA PRO A 471 13.84 -6.23 21.13
C PRO A 471 14.47 -6.76 19.82
N GLY A 472 14.91 -5.85 18.94
CA GLY A 472 15.38 -6.19 17.59
C GLY A 472 14.27 -6.50 16.59
N ARG A 473 13.01 -6.48 17.02
CA ARG A 473 11.79 -6.61 16.21
C ARG A 473 11.76 -7.81 15.24
N PRO A 474 12.07 -9.06 15.68
CA PRO A 474 11.92 -10.23 14.82
C PRO A 474 10.44 -10.60 14.67
N ASN A 475 10.08 -11.17 13.52
CA ASN A 475 8.85 -11.95 13.38
C ASN A 475 9.19 -13.43 13.61
N ASN A 476 8.85 -13.97 14.77
CA ASN A 476 9.22 -15.32 15.19
C ASN A 476 8.04 -16.05 15.86
N VAL A 477 8.28 -17.29 16.32
CA VAL A 477 7.24 -18.12 16.94
C VAL A 477 6.67 -17.47 18.21
N GLU A 478 7.49 -16.77 19.00
CA GLU A 478 7.03 -16.11 20.23
C GLU A 478 6.04 -14.98 19.91
N THR A 479 6.38 -14.10 18.97
CA THR A 479 5.48 -13.03 18.54
C THR A 479 4.20 -13.58 17.92
N ALA A 480 4.32 -14.61 17.08
CA ALA A 480 3.19 -15.27 16.42
C ALA A 480 2.22 -15.94 17.42
N LEU A 481 2.74 -16.60 18.44
CA LEU A 481 1.90 -17.21 19.49
C LEU A 481 1.21 -16.16 20.36
N ALA A 482 1.89 -15.07 20.71
CA ALA A 482 1.28 -13.98 21.46
C ALA A 482 0.15 -13.31 20.67
N GLU A 483 0.37 -13.05 19.39
CA GLU A 483 -0.64 -12.52 18.47
C GLU A 483 -1.82 -13.50 18.29
N ALA A 484 -1.55 -14.80 18.13
CA ALA A 484 -2.59 -15.83 18.04
C ALA A 484 -3.45 -15.87 19.31
N LEU A 485 -2.82 -15.85 20.48
CA LEU A 485 -3.53 -15.82 21.75
C LEU A 485 -4.40 -14.57 21.86
N TYR A 486 -3.86 -13.41 21.49
CA TYR A 486 -4.60 -12.15 21.54
C TYR A 486 -5.80 -12.15 20.57
N LEU A 487 -5.65 -12.71 19.37
CA LEU A 487 -6.74 -12.85 18.42
C LEU A 487 -7.89 -13.74 18.93
N THR A 488 -7.64 -14.70 19.81
CA THR A 488 -8.73 -15.45 20.46
C THR A 488 -9.58 -14.56 21.34
N ALA A 489 -8.96 -13.60 22.05
CA ALA A 489 -9.67 -12.61 22.86
C ALA A 489 -10.43 -11.60 21.97
N VAL A 490 -9.87 -11.24 20.83
CA VAL A 490 -10.53 -10.39 19.83
C VAL A 490 -11.77 -11.10 19.26
N GLU A 491 -11.68 -12.37 18.87
CA GLU A 491 -12.85 -13.15 18.42
C GLU A 491 -13.94 -13.25 19.50
N ARG A 492 -13.55 -13.47 20.76
CA ARG A 492 -14.48 -13.46 21.89
C ARG A 492 -15.22 -12.13 22.03
N ASN A 493 -14.61 -11.03 21.61
CA ASN A 493 -15.16 -9.69 21.61
C ASN A 493 -15.57 -9.20 20.21
N GLY A 494 -15.91 -10.10 19.30
CA GLY A 494 -16.35 -9.79 17.94
C GLY A 494 -17.64 -8.96 17.85
N ASP A 495 -18.35 -8.78 18.97
CA ASP A 495 -19.46 -7.84 19.13
C ASP A 495 -19.02 -6.38 19.33
N VAL A 496 -17.75 -6.15 19.65
CA VAL A 496 -17.12 -4.84 19.82
C VAL A 496 -16.04 -4.62 18.76
N VAL A 497 -15.15 -5.60 18.55
CA VAL A 497 -14.09 -5.51 17.54
C VAL A 497 -14.62 -6.00 16.21
N GLU A 498 -14.87 -5.06 15.30
CA GLU A 498 -15.44 -5.33 13.98
C GLU A 498 -14.39 -5.80 12.99
N MET A 499 -13.17 -5.26 13.07
CA MET A 499 -12.11 -5.42 12.08
C MET A 499 -10.73 -5.46 12.75
N THR A 500 -9.81 -6.23 12.18
CA THR A 500 -8.39 -6.23 12.56
C THR A 500 -7.48 -6.34 11.34
N SER A 501 -6.33 -5.70 11.36
CA SER A 501 -5.28 -5.87 10.37
C SER A 501 -3.88 -5.70 10.96
N TYR A 502 -3.02 -6.67 10.69
CA TYR A 502 -1.61 -6.65 11.08
C TYR A 502 -0.84 -5.58 10.28
N ALA A 503 0.15 -4.94 10.89
CA ALA A 503 0.98 -3.93 10.24
C ALA A 503 2.46 -4.02 10.63
N PRO A 504 3.38 -3.70 9.67
CA PRO A 504 3.16 -3.54 8.23
C PRO A 504 3.03 -4.87 7.48
N LEU A 505 2.56 -4.80 6.23
CA LEU A 505 2.21 -5.98 5.44
C LEU A 505 3.37 -6.53 4.63
N LEU A 506 4.08 -5.68 3.90
CA LEU A 506 5.09 -6.04 2.89
C LEU A 506 6.42 -5.32 3.13
N ALA A 507 7.53 -6.03 2.95
CA ALA A 507 8.85 -5.43 2.92
C ALA A 507 9.75 -6.06 1.85
N LYS A 508 10.29 -5.21 0.96
CA LYS A 508 11.28 -5.63 -0.02
C LYS A 508 12.66 -5.73 0.61
N ASP A 509 13.38 -6.83 0.32
CA ASP A 509 14.76 -7.04 0.77
C ASP A 509 15.66 -5.84 0.40
N GLY A 510 16.47 -5.39 1.33
CA GLY A 510 17.37 -4.25 1.16
C GLY A 510 16.70 -2.88 1.26
N HIS A 511 15.38 -2.82 1.38
CA HIS A 511 14.59 -1.58 1.43
C HIS A 511 13.65 -1.52 2.65
N THR A 512 13.91 -2.34 3.66
CA THR A 512 13.11 -2.38 4.89
C THR A 512 13.44 -1.19 5.78
N GLN A 513 12.49 -0.33 6.02
CA GLN A 513 12.60 0.84 6.90
C GLN A 513 11.93 0.61 8.24
N TRP A 514 10.91 -0.23 8.25
CA TRP A 514 10.15 -0.62 9.43
C TRP A 514 10.02 -2.14 9.46
N ASN A 515 10.20 -2.73 10.62
CA ASN A 515 10.01 -4.16 10.90
C ASN A 515 9.41 -4.35 12.31
N PRO A 516 8.78 -5.51 12.61
CA PRO A 516 8.62 -6.67 11.73
C PRO A 516 7.54 -6.45 10.68
N ASP A 517 7.66 -7.13 9.54
CA ASP A 517 6.67 -7.15 8.49
C ASP A 517 6.06 -8.56 8.36
N LEU A 518 4.87 -8.65 7.78
CA LEU A 518 4.17 -9.94 7.65
C LEU A 518 4.78 -10.80 6.54
N ILE A 519 5.20 -10.17 5.45
CA ILE A 519 5.72 -10.82 4.24
C ILE A 519 6.96 -10.07 3.76
N TYR A 520 8.08 -10.78 3.63
CA TYR A 520 9.28 -10.28 2.99
C TYR A 520 9.39 -10.81 1.57
N PHE A 521 9.93 -10.03 0.65
CA PHE A 521 10.05 -10.41 -0.75
C PHE A 521 11.25 -9.77 -1.44
N ASN A 522 11.65 -10.35 -2.56
CA ASN A 522 12.55 -9.76 -3.54
C ASN A 522 11.95 -9.94 -4.96
N ASN A 523 12.71 -9.67 -6.00
CA ASN A 523 12.18 -9.73 -7.36
C ASN A 523 11.78 -11.14 -7.82
N THR A 524 12.21 -12.20 -7.14
CA THR A 524 12.01 -13.60 -7.54
C THR A 524 11.28 -14.46 -6.52
N GLU A 525 11.19 -14.01 -5.26
CA GLU A 525 10.68 -14.81 -4.15
C GLU A 525 9.76 -14.00 -3.25
N VAL A 526 8.77 -14.69 -2.72
CA VAL A 526 7.91 -14.22 -1.63
C VAL A 526 8.11 -15.14 -0.42
N ARG A 527 8.40 -14.56 0.73
CA ARG A 527 8.70 -15.27 1.97
C ARG A 527 7.76 -14.83 3.09
N PRO A 528 6.61 -15.51 3.24
CA PRO A 528 5.73 -15.28 4.37
C PRO A 528 6.42 -15.62 5.70
N THR A 529 6.13 -14.85 6.73
CA THR A 529 6.65 -15.08 8.09
C THR A 529 5.77 -16.03 8.89
N VAL A 530 6.19 -16.39 10.10
CA VAL A 530 5.37 -17.17 11.03
C VAL A 530 4.07 -16.42 11.36
N GLY A 531 4.16 -15.09 11.53
CA GLY A 531 2.99 -14.23 11.75
C GLY A 531 1.98 -14.27 10.59
N TYR A 532 2.45 -14.38 9.36
CA TYR A 532 1.58 -14.58 8.19
C TYR A 532 0.71 -15.84 8.35
N TYR A 533 1.29 -16.96 8.73
CA TYR A 533 0.55 -18.20 8.90
C TYR A 533 -0.45 -18.14 10.07
N THR A 534 -0.15 -17.35 11.10
CA THR A 534 -1.13 -17.04 12.16
C THR A 534 -2.33 -16.30 11.57
N GLN A 535 -2.11 -15.21 10.83
CA GLN A 535 -3.17 -14.45 10.18
C GLN A 535 -3.97 -15.32 9.20
N GLN A 536 -3.29 -16.16 8.42
CA GLN A 536 -3.92 -17.06 7.46
C GLN A 536 -4.85 -18.09 8.14
N MET A 537 -4.42 -18.67 9.26
CA MET A 537 -5.26 -19.61 10.01
C MET A 537 -6.56 -18.95 10.48
N TYR A 538 -6.49 -17.73 11.00
CA TYR A 538 -7.67 -16.97 11.41
C TYR A 538 -8.53 -16.55 10.21
N GLY A 539 -7.93 -16.06 9.13
CA GLY A 539 -8.66 -15.65 7.93
C GLY A 539 -9.38 -16.80 7.22
N GLN A 540 -8.73 -17.96 7.12
CA GLN A 540 -9.30 -19.13 6.45
C GLN A 540 -10.30 -19.89 7.32
N ASN A 541 -10.22 -19.81 8.64
CA ASN A 541 -11.06 -20.54 9.59
C ASN A 541 -11.93 -19.61 10.45
N ALA A 542 -12.22 -18.41 9.97
CA ALA A 542 -13.06 -17.46 10.69
C ALA A 542 -14.45 -18.06 10.98
N GLY A 543 -14.82 -18.06 12.26
CA GLY A 543 -16.15 -18.47 12.70
C GLY A 543 -17.18 -17.37 12.52
N THR A 544 -18.44 -17.72 12.72
CA THR A 544 -19.57 -16.77 12.74
C THR A 544 -20.06 -16.47 14.15
N GLU A 545 -19.78 -17.38 15.07
CA GLU A 545 -20.24 -17.30 16.45
C GLU A 545 -19.15 -17.78 17.42
N TYR A 546 -18.98 -17.04 18.49
CA TYR A 546 -18.18 -17.45 19.64
C TYR A 546 -19.07 -18.19 20.64
N LEU A 547 -18.64 -19.37 21.05
CA LEU A 547 -19.30 -20.17 22.10
C LEU A 547 -18.45 -20.10 23.37
N SER A 548 -19.04 -19.63 24.46
CA SER A 548 -18.34 -19.57 25.74
C SER A 548 -17.90 -20.97 26.19
N SER A 549 -16.76 -21.07 26.84
CA SER A 549 -16.25 -22.34 27.34
C SER A 549 -15.58 -22.18 28.70
N THR A 550 -15.55 -23.27 29.44
CA THR A 550 -14.77 -23.39 30.68
C THR A 550 -13.71 -24.47 30.51
N VAL A 551 -12.53 -24.23 31.04
CA VAL A 551 -11.41 -25.16 31.00
C VAL A 551 -11.11 -25.66 32.41
N LYS A 552 -11.12 -26.97 32.61
CA LYS A 552 -10.68 -27.63 33.85
C LYS A 552 -9.41 -28.41 33.58
N LEU A 553 -8.40 -28.22 34.41
CA LEU A 553 -7.13 -28.94 34.36
C LEU A 553 -7.10 -29.99 35.47
N ASN A 554 -6.59 -31.20 35.15
CA ASN A 554 -6.48 -32.28 36.13
C ASN A 554 -5.58 -31.97 37.33
N ASN A 555 -4.54 -31.14 37.10
CA ASN A 555 -3.56 -30.73 38.14
C ASN A 555 -3.78 -29.30 38.64
N GLY A 556 -4.90 -28.65 38.25
CA GLY A 556 -5.18 -27.24 38.54
C GLY A 556 -4.24 -26.26 37.80
N TRP A 557 -4.60 -24.99 37.83
CA TRP A 557 -3.85 -23.93 37.13
C TRP A 557 -2.43 -23.70 37.67
N ASP A 558 -2.21 -23.96 38.99
CA ASP A 558 -0.88 -23.79 39.60
C ASP A 558 0.16 -24.74 39.02
N ALA A 559 -0.25 -25.93 38.55
CA ALA A 559 0.63 -26.86 37.91
C ALA A 559 1.14 -26.36 36.54
N VAL A 560 0.34 -25.55 35.85
CA VAL A 560 0.71 -24.88 34.59
C VAL A 560 1.61 -23.69 34.89
N LYS A 561 1.23 -22.81 35.84
CA LYS A 561 2.03 -21.62 36.22
C LYS A 561 3.46 -21.95 36.66
N LYS A 562 3.66 -23.10 37.27
CA LYS A 562 5.02 -23.56 37.68
C LYS A 562 5.89 -24.03 36.52
N ARG A 563 5.34 -24.13 35.30
CA ARG A 563 6.06 -24.58 34.09
C ARG A 563 6.54 -23.41 33.23
N VAL A 564 5.92 -22.24 33.42
CA VAL A 564 6.27 -20.97 32.80
C VAL A 564 7.14 -20.16 33.77
#